data_919fea9c352e1cbbc670b52ae135f92a
#
_entry.id   919fea9c352e1cbbc670b52ae135f92a
#
_cell.length_a   1.000
_cell.length_b   1.000
_cell.length_c   1.000
_cell.angle_alpha   90.00
_cell.angle_beta   90.00
_cell.angle_gamma   90.00
#
_symmetry.space_group_name_H-M   'P 1'
#
loop_
_entity.id
_entity.type
_entity.pdbx_description
1 polymer ?
#
loop_
_entity_poly.entity_id
_entity_poly.type
_entity_poly.pdbx_seq_one_letter_code
_entity_poly.pdbx_strand_id
1 'polypeptide(L)'
;MSRLVPTLALAAGLFAAGAVWAAVPVESLTAQAPMLDTDRIMGRWYEILRTPNKLQSNCYAAYQVWSRKGEIYNVQQVCHRDSPDGRVAEVNGDARPLNSQGTLFDTSFLGGLIHGRYVLADHAADYSWLIATTADGRYPKLLARAPGLPESQQEALKRRMAQMGFDVNRLEPCGEPTAG
;
A
#
# COMPACT_ATOMS: atom_id res chain seq x y z
N MET A 1 6.61 48.35 -56.80
CA MET A 1 7.62 47.58 -56.06
C MET A 1 7.05 47.21 -54.72
N SER A 2 6.28 46.10 -54.63
CA SER A 2 5.68 45.61 -53.38
C SER A 2 6.62 44.60 -52.69
N ARG A 3 6.98 44.93 -51.47
CA ARG A 3 7.80 44.01 -50.61
C ARG A 3 6.85 43.10 -49.83
N LEU A 4 6.93 41.80 -50.14
CA LEU A 4 6.30 40.74 -49.33
C LEU A 4 7.10 40.53 -48.05
N VAL A 5 6.44 40.62 -46.90
CA VAL A 5 6.97 40.26 -45.58
C VAL A 5 6.54 38.82 -45.28
N PRO A 6 7.46 37.89 -44.98
CA PRO A 6 7.06 36.54 -44.55
C PRO A 6 6.64 36.51 -43.09
N THR A 7 5.42 36.07 -42.86
CA THR A 7 4.90 35.75 -41.51
C THR A 7 5.51 34.45 -41.01
N LEU A 8 6.34 34.53 -39.98
CA LEU A 8 6.84 33.37 -39.23
C LEU A 8 5.71 32.84 -38.36
N ALA A 9 5.19 31.65 -38.64
CA ALA A 9 4.29 30.92 -37.78
C ALA A 9 5.11 30.25 -36.67
N LEU A 10 4.96 30.73 -35.41
CA LEU A 10 5.47 30.04 -34.21
C LEU A 10 4.57 28.83 -33.94
N ALA A 11 5.08 27.62 -34.18
CA ALA A 11 4.46 26.39 -33.72
C ALA A 11 4.76 26.23 -32.21
N ALA A 12 3.79 26.53 -31.38
CA ALA A 12 3.85 26.21 -29.93
C ALA A 12 3.71 24.70 -29.76
N GLY A 13 4.83 24.03 -29.56
CA GLY A 13 4.84 22.61 -29.16
C GLY A 13 4.29 22.46 -27.74
N LEU A 14 3.12 21.86 -27.61
CA LEU A 14 2.60 21.39 -26.33
C LEU A 14 3.45 20.19 -25.87
N PHE A 15 4.42 20.45 -25.00
CA PHE A 15 5.05 19.40 -24.22
C PHE A 15 4.03 18.91 -23.20
N ALA A 16 3.41 17.76 -23.44
CA ALA A 16 2.70 17.01 -22.41
C ALA A 16 3.76 16.57 -21.40
N ALA A 17 3.89 17.28 -20.29
CA ALA A 17 4.67 16.85 -19.14
C ALA A 17 3.98 15.59 -18.60
N GLY A 18 4.53 14.43 -18.93
CA GLY A 18 4.14 13.18 -18.28
C GLY A 18 4.36 13.35 -16.78
N ALA A 19 3.31 13.21 -15.98
CA ALA A 19 3.41 13.26 -14.52
C ALA A 19 4.34 12.12 -14.07
N VAL A 20 5.58 12.47 -13.72
CA VAL A 20 6.48 11.55 -13.03
C VAL A 20 5.96 11.49 -11.58
N TRP A 21 5.28 10.43 -11.24
CA TRP A 21 4.82 10.19 -9.87
C TRP A 21 6.06 9.96 -9.00
N ALA A 22 6.42 10.97 -8.23
CA ALA A 22 7.48 10.87 -7.23
C ALA A 22 6.99 9.97 -6.08
N ALA A 23 7.91 9.16 -5.52
CA ALA A 23 7.62 8.42 -4.30
C ALA A 23 7.20 9.38 -3.17
N VAL A 24 6.17 9.01 -2.41
CA VAL A 24 5.70 9.84 -1.27
C VAL A 24 6.73 9.71 -0.14
N PRO A 25 7.34 10.79 0.34
CA PRO A 25 8.33 10.72 1.41
C PRO A 25 7.74 10.15 2.70
N VAL A 26 8.51 9.31 3.40
CA VAL A 26 8.07 8.68 4.66
C VAL A 26 7.71 9.72 5.73
N GLU A 27 8.41 10.84 5.76
CA GLU A 27 8.16 11.94 6.69
C GLU A 27 6.77 12.55 6.45
N SER A 28 6.36 12.70 5.21
CA SER A 28 5.02 13.18 4.84
C SER A 28 3.94 12.18 5.24
N LEU A 29 4.17 10.89 4.99
CA LEU A 29 3.24 9.83 5.34
C LEU A 29 3.03 9.73 6.86
N THR A 30 4.13 9.73 7.62
CA THR A 30 4.07 9.62 9.09
C THR A 30 3.54 10.90 9.77
N ALA A 31 3.81 12.08 9.20
CA ALA A 31 3.29 13.35 9.74
C ALA A 31 1.78 13.50 9.58
N GLN A 32 1.20 12.88 8.54
CA GLN A 32 -0.23 12.92 8.25
C GLN A 32 -1.00 11.73 8.85
N ALA A 33 -0.29 10.65 9.19
CA ALA A 33 -0.91 9.46 9.74
C ALA A 33 -1.54 9.73 11.12
N PRO A 34 -2.79 9.31 11.36
CA PRO A 34 -3.38 9.39 12.68
C PRO A 34 -2.61 8.49 13.65
N MET A 35 -2.63 8.85 14.94
CA MET A 35 -2.02 8.00 15.98
C MET A 35 -2.66 6.62 15.96
N LEU A 36 -1.83 5.60 15.92
CA LEU A 36 -2.26 4.21 15.83
C LEU A 36 -2.33 3.55 17.22
N ASP A 37 -3.47 2.99 17.54
CA ASP A 37 -3.57 2.06 18.64
C ASP A 37 -3.07 0.68 18.18
N THR A 38 -1.86 0.34 18.59
CA THR A 38 -1.19 -0.89 18.16
C THR A 38 -1.86 -2.17 18.66
N ASP A 39 -2.69 -2.11 19.71
CA ASP A 39 -3.45 -3.27 20.14
C ASP A 39 -4.64 -3.55 19.19
N ARG A 40 -5.19 -2.51 18.58
CA ARG A 40 -6.28 -2.62 17.62
C ARG A 40 -5.87 -3.12 16.25
N ILE A 41 -4.58 -3.08 15.91
CA ILE A 41 -4.10 -3.67 14.65
C ILE A 41 -3.81 -5.16 14.74
N MET A 42 -3.86 -5.76 15.93
CA MET A 42 -3.66 -7.21 16.07
C MET A 42 -4.71 -8.02 15.32
N GLY A 43 -4.34 -9.24 14.92
CA GLY A 43 -5.19 -10.15 14.15
C GLY A 43 -5.06 -10.00 12.65
N ARG A 44 -6.06 -10.51 11.92
CA ARG A 44 -6.02 -10.65 10.46
C ARG A 44 -6.45 -9.37 9.74
N TRP A 45 -5.74 -9.11 8.63
CA TRP A 45 -5.99 -8.04 7.68
C TRP A 45 -5.89 -8.57 6.26
N TYR A 46 -6.99 -8.57 5.51
CA TYR A 46 -7.02 -8.99 4.12
C TYR A 46 -6.52 -7.88 3.21
N GLU A 47 -5.70 -8.22 2.20
CA GLU A 47 -5.32 -7.29 1.14
C GLU A 47 -6.49 -7.14 0.17
N ILE A 48 -7.06 -5.95 0.05
CA ILE A 48 -8.17 -5.63 -0.87
C ILE A 48 -7.62 -5.10 -2.18
N LEU A 49 -6.70 -4.14 -2.07
CA LEU A 49 -5.98 -3.56 -3.21
C LEU A 49 -4.48 -3.55 -2.87
N ARG A 50 -3.65 -3.81 -3.84
CA ARG A 50 -2.19 -3.72 -3.68
C ARG A 50 -1.50 -3.26 -4.95
N THR A 51 -0.32 -2.67 -4.81
CA THR A 51 0.61 -2.51 -5.92
C THR A 51 1.32 -3.86 -6.16
N PRO A 52 1.32 -4.38 -7.40
CA PRO A 52 2.03 -5.62 -7.74
C PRO A 52 3.50 -5.57 -7.36
N ASN A 53 4.01 -6.67 -6.84
CA ASN A 53 5.42 -6.80 -6.49
C ASN A 53 5.91 -8.25 -6.71
N LYS A 54 7.23 -8.41 -6.86
CA LYS A 54 7.84 -9.72 -7.17
C LYS A 54 7.69 -10.76 -6.04
N LEU A 55 7.55 -10.31 -4.80
CA LEU A 55 7.42 -11.22 -3.64
C LEU A 55 6.03 -11.86 -3.58
N GLN A 56 5.04 -11.22 -4.19
CA GLN A 56 3.65 -11.67 -4.27
C GLN A 56 3.23 -12.03 -5.69
N SER A 57 4.18 -12.41 -6.56
CA SER A 57 3.86 -12.94 -7.88
C SER A 57 2.99 -14.19 -7.76
N ASN A 58 1.95 -14.30 -8.59
CA ASN A 58 0.95 -15.38 -8.57
C ASN A 58 0.17 -15.49 -7.24
N CYS A 59 0.11 -14.42 -6.46
CA CYS A 59 -0.69 -14.37 -5.25
C CYS A 59 -2.11 -13.92 -5.60
N TYR A 60 -3.05 -14.86 -5.65
CA TYR A 60 -4.46 -14.58 -5.94
C TYR A 60 -5.09 -13.78 -4.80
N ALA A 61 -5.00 -14.31 -3.57
CA ALA A 61 -5.50 -13.66 -2.36
C ALA A 61 -4.40 -13.61 -1.31
N ALA A 62 -4.38 -12.55 -0.51
CA ALA A 62 -3.40 -12.38 0.54
C ALA A 62 -4.01 -11.75 1.79
N TYR A 63 -3.42 -12.08 2.93
CA TYR A 63 -3.69 -11.42 4.19
C TYR A 63 -2.44 -11.38 5.06
N GLN A 64 -2.45 -10.48 6.04
CA GLN A 64 -1.44 -10.41 7.11
C GLN A 64 -2.10 -10.73 8.43
N VAL A 65 -1.34 -11.38 9.33
CA VAL A 65 -1.76 -11.57 10.72
C VAL A 65 -0.72 -10.91 11.62
N TRP A 66 -1.16 -9.92 12.37
CA TRP A 66 -0.34 -9.23 13.36
C TRP A 66 -0.55 -9.85 14.73
N SER A 67 0.52 -10.12 15.44
CA SER A 67 0.49 -10.60 16.82
C SER A 67 1.61 -9.96 17.64
N ARG A 68 1.37 -9.80 18.95
CA ARG A 68 2.37 -9.25 19.85
C ARG A 68 3.46 -10.28 20.17
N LYS A 69 4.72 -9.84 20.17
CA LYS A 69 5.89 -10.65 20.49
C LYS A 69 6.81 -9.84 21.44
N GLY A 70 6.42 -9.79 22.72
CA GLY A 70 7.09 -8.90 23.71
C GLY A 70 6.91 -7.43 23.32
N GLU A 71 8.04 -6.73 23.15
CA GLU A 71 8.06 -5.31 22.76
C GLU A 71 7.97 -5.06 21.24
N ILE A 72 7.94 -6.12 20.46
CA ILE A 72 7.81 -6.07 19.00
C ILE A 72 6.56 -6.82 18.56
N TYR A 73 6.33 -6.87 17.26
CA TYR A 73 5.23 -7.59 16.66
C TYR A 73 5.75 -8.66 15.71
N ASN A 74 5.06 -9.79 15.62
CA ASN A 74 5.19 -10.72 14.52
C ASN A 74 4.16 -10.38 13.46
N VAL A 75 4.56 -10.41 12.20
CA VAL A 75 3.70 -10.21 11.04
C VAL A 75 3.83 -11.41 10.13
N GLN A 76 2.80 -12.25 10.12
CA GLN A 76 2.70 -13.36 9.18
C GLN A 76 2.05 -12.86 7.90
N GLN A 77 2.74 -13.00 6.76
CA GLN A 77 2.19 -12.76 5.43
C GLN A 77 1.73 -14.08 4.86
N VAL A 78 0.49 -14.15 4.40
CA VAL A 78 -0.11 -15.35 3.82
C VAL A 78 -0.59 -15.04 2.41
N CYS A 79 -0.30 -15.95 1.48
CA CYS A 79 -0.66 -15.84 0.07
C CYS A 79 -1.27 -17.16 -0.41
N HIS A 80 -2.49 -17.10 -0.94
CA HIS A 80 -3.11 -18.17 -1.71
C HIS A 80 -2.70 -18.01 -3.17
N ARG A 81 -1.99 -18.98 -3.73
CA ARG A 81 -1.43 -18.91 -5.08
C ARG A 81 -2.45 -19.32 -6.12
N ASP A 82 -2.55 -18.54 -7.18
CA ASP A 82 -3.27 -18.83 -8.43
C ASP A 82 -4.80 -18.94 -8.31
N SER A 83 -5.35 -19.32 -7.15
CA SER A 83 -6.80 -19.48 -6.91
C SER A 83 -7.16 -19.24 -5.43
N PRO A 84 -8.48 -19.08 -5.09
CA PRO A 84 -8.93 -18.88 -3.71
C PRO A 84 -8.52 -20.01 -2.75
N ASP A 85 -8.49 -21.23 -3.22
CA ASP A 85 -8.11 -22.47 -2.52
C ASP A 85 -6.72 -22.96 -2.92
N GLY A 86 -5.96 -22.14 -3.63
CA GLY A 86 -4.64 -22.47 -4.10
C GLY A 86 -3.63 -22.72 -2.98
N ARG A 87 -2.47 -23.25 -3.35
CA ARG A 87 -1.40 -23.55 -2.40
C ARG A 87 -1.05 -22.32 -1.56
N VAL A 88 -1.09 -22.49 -0.24
CA VAL A 88 -0.75 -21.43 0.71
C VAL A 88 0.77 -21.30 0.83
N ALA A 89 1.27 -20.09 0.71
CA ALA A 89 2.64 -19.70 1.03
C ALA A 89 2.62 -18.72 2.18
N GLU A 90 3.46 -18.97 3.18
CA GLU A 90 3.52 -18.16 4.39
C GLU A 90 4.94 -17.67 4.65
N VAL A 91 5.05 -16.43 5.12
CA VAL A 91 6.31 -15.83 5.54
C VAL A 91 6.08 -15.09 6.85
N ASN A 92 6.85 -15.43 7.87
CA ASN A 92 6.85 -14.73 9.14
C ASN A 92 7.95 -13.65 9.16
N GLY A 93 7.62 -12.51 9.76
CA GLY A 93 8.53 -11.41 9.97
C GLY A 93 8.31 -10.74 11.30
N ASP A 94 9.31 -9.99 11.74
CA ASP A 94 9.26 -9.14 12.90
C ASP A 94 9.03 -7.68 12.48
N ALA A 95 8.26 -6.93 13.25
CA ALA A 95 8.03 -5.50 13.08
C ALA A 95 8.32 -4.77 14.39
N ARG A 96 9.24 -3.79 14.35
CA ARG A 96 9.59 -2.92 15.49
C ARG A 96 9.04 -1.54 15.26
N PRO A 97 8.29 -0.95 16.20
CA PRO A 97 7.86 0.44 16.07
C PRO A 97 9.09 1.36 16.12
N LEU A 98 9.12 2.35 15.24
CA LEU A 98 10.20 3.34 15.12
C LEU A 98 9.76 4.74 15.57
N ASN A 99 8.48 4.97 15.79
CA ASN A 99 7.94 6.24 16.26
C ASN A 99 6.90 6.04 17.37
N SER A 100 6.69 7.07 18.17
CA SER A 100 5.71 7.05 19.26
C SER A 100 4.25 7.05 18.79
N GLN A 101 4.00 7.40 17.53
CA GLN A 101 2.67 7.34 16.92
C GLN A 101 2.26 5.91 16.56
N GLY A 102 3.18 4.93 16.60
CA GLY A 102 2.93 3.55 16.23
C GLY A 102 2.66 3.32 14.73
N THR A 103 3.04 4.26 13.88
CA THR A 103 2.71 4.25 12.45
C THR A 103 3.86 3.84 11.55
N LEU A 104 5.10 3.88 12.04
CA LEU A 104 6.31 3.50 11.30
C LEU A 104 6.97 2.29 11.98
N PHE A 105 7.26 1.27 11.19
CA PHE A 105 7.87 0.03 11.66
C PHE A 105 9.13 -0.30 10.85
N ASP A 106 10.16 -0.79 11.55
CA ASP A 106 11.25 -1.54 10.94
C ASP A 106 10.82 -2.99 10.81
N THR A 107 10.84 -3.53 9.59
CA THR A 107 10.35 -4.89 9.31
C THR A 107 11.46 -5.78 8.78
N SER A 108 11.46 -7.03 9.23
CA SER A 108 12.44 -8.03 8.86
C SER A 108 11.76 -9.37 8.60
N PHE A 109 11.98 -9.96 7.43
CA PHE A 109 11.42 -11.23 7.01
C PHE A 109 12.53 -12.23 6.63
N LEU A 110 12.21 -13.51 6.60
CA LEU A 110 13.13 -14.60 6.23
C LEU A 110 14.44 -14.57 7.01
N GLY A 111 14.36 -14.40 8.34
CA GLY A 111 15.55 -14.36 9.19
C GLY A 111 16.47 -13.18 8.92
N GLY A 112 15.96 -12.09 8.38
CA GLY A 112 16.74 -10.88 8.10
C GLY A 112 17.20 -10.71 6.66
N LEU A 113 16.83 -11.62 5.75
CA LEU A 113 17.19 -11.50 4.35
C LEU A 113 16.41 -10.38 3.63
N ILE A 114 15.21 -10.06 4.12
CA ILE A 114 14.39 -8.97 3.60
C ILE A 114 14.18 -7.98 4.74
N HIS A 115 14.75 -6.81 4.59
CA HIS A 115 14.57 -5.67 5.50
C HIS A 115 13.87 -4.52 4.80
N GLY A 116 13.06 -3.78 5.56
CA GLY A 116 12.43 -2.58 5.06
C GLY A 116 11.68 -1.84 6.14
N ARG A 117 11.27 -0.62 5.82
CA ARG A 117 10.37 0.15 6.68
C ARG A 117 8.97 0.07 6.12
N TYR A 118 8.01 -0.08 7.00
CA TYR A 118 6.60 -0.19 6.69
C TYR A 118 5.82 0.89 7.43
N VAL A 119 4.92 1.55 6.72
CA VAL A 119 4.12 2.65 7.25
C VAL A 119 2.65 2.23 7.24
N LEU A 120 1.98 2.36 8.37
CA LEU A 120 0.53 2.37 8.46
C LEU A 120 0.10 3.83 8.34
N ALA A 121 -0.24 4.22 7.11
CA ALA A 121 -0.36 5.61 6.72
C ALA A 121 -1.73 6.22 7.08
N ASP A 122 -2.76 5.36 7.22
CA ASP A 122 -4.10 5.78 7.55
C ASP A 122 -4.97 4.61 8.00
N HIS A 123 -6.06 4.88 8.72
CA HIS A 123 -7.01 3.86 9.16
C HIS A 123 -8.41 4.40 9.42
N ALA A 124 -9.40 3.53 9.41
CA ALA A 124 -10.73 3.84 9.90
C ALA A 124 -10.73 4.06 11.43
N ALA A 125 -11.60 4.92 11.94
CA ALA A 125 -11.75 5.13 13.37
C ALA A 125 -12.14 3.84 14.12
N ASP A 126 -12.88 2.95 13.47
CA ASP A 126 -13.27 1.63 13.99
C ASP A 126 -12.26 0.52 13.68
N TYR A 127 -11.18 0.83 12.92
CA TYR A 127 -10.19 -0.13 12.44
C TYR A 127 -10.79 -1.20 11.51
N SER A 128 -11.79 -0.87 10.74
CA SER A 128 -12.33 -1.77 9.71
C SER A 128 -11.45 -1.86 8.47
N TRP A 129 -10.64 -0.82 8.17
CA TRP A 129 -9.66 -0.78 7.11
C TRP A 129 -8.38 -0.03 7.51
N LEU A 130 -7.28 -0.33 6.81
CA LEU A 130 -5.98 0.34 6.90
C LEU A 130 -5.45 0.67 5.51
N ILE A 131 -4.72 1.78 5.39
CA ILE A 131 -3.85 2.07 4.25
C ILE A 131 -2.41 1.94 4.73
N ALA A 132 -1.65 1.11 4.04
CA ALA A 132 -0.28 0.81 4.39
C ALA A 132 0.64 0.88 3.17
N THR A 133 1.93 1.08 3.38
CA THR A 133 2.91 1.13 2.29
C THR A 133 4.33 0.85 2.82
N THR A 134 5.28 0.62 1.92
CA THR A 134 6.70 0.74 2.23
C THR A 134 7.08 2.20 2.48
N ALA A 135 8.15 2.46 3.23
CA ALA A 135 8.54 3.83 3.59
C ALA A 135 8.90 4.73 2.39
N ASP A 136 9.24 4.14 1.25
CA ASP A 136 9.44 4.85 0.00
C ASP A 136 8.14 5.16 -0.77
N GLY A 137 6.98 4.79 -0.21
CA GLY A 137 5.67 5.03 -0.79
C GLY A 137 5.35 4.24 -2.07
N ARG A 138 6.21 3.30 -2.47
CA ARG A 138 6.10 2.63 -3.79
C ARG A 138 5.09 1.49 -3.83
N TYR A 139 4.78 0.89 -2.69
CA TYR A 139 3.92 -0.29 -2.60
C TYR A 139 2.72 -0.06 -1.67
N PRO A 140 1.88 0.95 -1.99
CA PRO A 140 0.65 1.16 -1.24
C PRO A 140 -0.28 -0.04 -1.38
N LYS A 141 -1.00 -0.32 -0.31
CA LYS A 141 -2.04 -1.33 -0.23
C LYS A 141 -3.19 -0.89 0.66
N LEU A 142 -4.37 -1.34 0.31
CA LEU A 142 -5.56 -1.23 1.14
C LEU A 142 -5.80 -2.57 1.82
N LEU A 143 -5.92 -2.54 3.12
CA LEU A 143 -6.18 -3.68 3.98
C LEU A 143 -7.55 -3.54 4.64
N ALA A 144 -8.25 -4.64 4.88
CA ALA A 144 -9.53 -4.63 5.60
C ALA A 144 -9.67 -5.83 6.55
N ARG A 145 -10.56 -5.68 7.53
CA ARG A 145 -10.94 -6.79 8.42
C ARG A 145 -11.79 -7.84 7.73
N ALA A 146 -12.62 -7.42 6.78
CA ALA A 146 -13.39 -8.33 5.93
C ALA A 146 -12.56 -8.74 4.69
N PRO A 147 -12.76 -9.95 4.15
CA PRO A 147 -12.05 -10.42 2.96
C PRO A 147 -12.38 -9.62 1.69
N GLY A 148 -13.51 -8.89 1.69
CA GLY A 148 -13.91 -7.97 0.64
C GLY A 148 -14.51 -6.69 1.21
N LEU A 149 -14.58 -5.64 0.38
CA LEU A 149 -15.24 -4.37 0.68
C LEU A 149 -16.23 -4.05 -0.45
N PRO A 150 -17.36 -3.37 -0.16
CA PRO A 150 -18.23 -2.84 -1.21
C PRO A 150 -17.46 -1.98 -2.21
N GLU A 151 -17.77 -2.08 -3.50
CA GLU A 151 -17.07 -1.35 -4.57
C GLU A 151 -17.06 0.17 -4.32
N SER A 152 -18.18 0.73 -3.88
CA SER A 152 -18.29 2.16 -3.57
C SER A 152 -17.31 2.59 -2.45
N GLN A 153 -17.07 1.71 -1.47
CA GLN A 153 -16.11 1.95 -0.40
C GLN A 153 -14.66 1.81 -0.92
N GLN A 154 -14.37 0.81 -1.76
CA GLN A 154 -13.07 0.68 -2.39
C GLN A 154 -12.72 1.93 -3.21
N GLU A 155 -13.64 2.44 -4.03
CA GLU A 155 -13.43 3.65 -4.82
C GLU A 155 -13.27 4.91 -3.96
N ALA A 156 -13.98 5.03 -2.85
CA ALA A 156 -13.79 6.12 -1.91
C ALA A 156 -12.38 6.07 -1.27
N LEU A 157 -11.91 4.88 -0.89
CA LEU A 157 -10.58 4.68 -0.30
C LEU A 157 -9.47 4.85 -1.35
N LYS A 158 -9.66 4.45 -2.61
CA LYS A 158 -8.73 4.77 -3.70
C LYS A 158 -8.57 6.28 -3.89
N ARG A 159 -9.68 7.06 -3.88
CA ARG A 159 -9.59 8.52 -3.94
C ARG A 159 -8.82 9.09 -2.75
N ARG A 160 -9.02 8.56 -1.53
CA ARG A 160 -8.26 8.94 -0.34
C ARG A 160 -6.77 8.65 -0.51
N MET A 161 -6.41 7.48 -1.02
CA MET A 161 -5.03 7.12 -1.34
C MET A 161 -4.41 8.07 -2.38
N ALA A 162 -5.16 8.46 -3.42
CA ALA A 162 -4.71 9.44 -4.40
C ALA A 162 -4.45 10.83 -3.77
N GLN A 163 -5.30 11.27 -2.84
CA GLN A 163 -5.10 12.52 -2.08
C GLN A 163 -3.85 12.48 -1.20
N MET A 164 -3.45 11.30 -0.72
CA MET A 164 -2.20 11.08 0.01
C MET A 164 -0.97 11.06 -0.91
N GLY A 165 -1.15 11.14 -2.23
CA GLY A 165 -0.09 11.17 -3.22
C GLY A 165 0.28 9.79 -3.79
N PHE A 166 -0.46 8.73 -3.51
CA PHE A 166 -0.18 7.42 -4.07
C PHE A 166 -0.66 7.31 -5.54
N ASP A 167 0.11 6.59 -6.35
CA ASP A 167 -0.29 6.23 -7.71
C ASP A 167 -1.31 5.07 -7.68
N VAL A 168 -2.57 5.43 -7.59
CA VAL A 168 -3.69 4.48 -7.50
C VAL A 168 -3.97 3.72 -8.80
N ASN A 169 -3.40 4.16 -9.93
CA ASN A 169 -3.54 3.46 -11.22
C ASN A 169 -2.73 2.16 -11.25
N ARG A 170 -1.78 2.00 -10.35
CA ARG A 170 -1.00 0.78 -10.17
C ARG A 170 -1.61 -0.23 -9.21
N LEU A 171 -2.72 0.15 -8.55
CA LEU A 171 -3.40 -0.76 -7.63
C LEU A 171 -4.21 -1.79 -8.40
N GLU A 172 -4.00 -3.04 -8.04
CA GLU A 172 -4.76 -4.18 -8.54
C GLU A 172 -5.61 -4.77 -7.42
N PRO A 173 -6.83 -5.25 -7.72
CA PRO A 173 -7.63 -5.96 -6.74
C PRO A 173 -6.98 -7.29 -6.36
N CYS A 174 -7.09 -7.66 -5.09
CA CYS A 174 -6.78 -9.00 -4.62
C CYS A 174 -8.06 -9.82 -4.61
N GLY A 175 -7.93 -11.12 -4.91
CA GLY A 175 -9.03 -12.05 -4.74
C GLY A 175 -9.36 -12.28 -3.26
N GLU A 176 -10.50 -12.93 -3.02
CA GLU A 176 -10.88 -13.36 -1.68
C GLU A 176 -10.39 -14.81 -1.45
N PRO A 177 -9.76 -15.12 -0.31
CA PRO A 177 -9.44 -16.51 0.02
C PRO A 177 -10.75 -17.24 0.36
N THR A 178 -10.80 -18.55 0.09
CA THR A 178 -11.89 -19.40 0.61
C THR A 178 -11.94 -19.28 2.13
N ALA A 179 -13.16 -19.16 2.67
CA ALA A 179 -13.36 -19.20 4.11
C ALA A 179 -12.89 -20.58 4.64
N GLY A 180 -11.87 -20.57 5.47
CA GLY A 180 -11.39 -21.74 6.21
C GLY A 180 -12.10 -21.84 7.55
#